data_62f4d215badc5244191327435460496c
#
_entry.id   62f4d215badc5244191327435460496c
#
_cell.length_a   1.000
_cell.length_b   1.000
_cell.length_c   1.000
_cell.angle_alpha   90.00
_cell.angle_beta   90.00
_cell.angle_gamma   90.00
#
_symmetry.space_group_name_H-M   'P 1'
#
loop_
_entity.id
_entity.type
_entity.pdbx_description
1 polymer ?
#
loop_
_entity_poly.entity_id
_entity_poly.type
_entity_poly.pdbx_seq_one_letter_code
_entity_poly.pdbx_strand_id
1 'polypeptide(L)'
;MAIDIFEFAGDFLTETDKEVFKAAGWGRRAGFGDRPAILVVDVNYNFCGDRSEPILESIKRWRYSCGGIAWDKSIPAIIKILKRAREKRLPIIYTTNPRRQDGFDLGIWTLKSHRFKDEVDIKGHIGNEIVKEIAPEESDLFIEKLKPSAFFGTPLMSHLNMMKADSLIIVGSTTSGCVRASAVDALSYDIKVTIPHEGVFDR
;
A
#
# COMPACT_ATOMS: atom_id res chain seq x y z
N MET A 1 11.82 9.11 -17.81
CA MET A 1 13.11 8.38 -17.67
C MET A 1 12.98 7.40 -16.50
N ALA A 2 13.47 6.17 -16.65
CA ALA A 2 13.44 5.22 -15.55
C ALA A 2 14.59 5.58 -14.59
N ILE A 3 14.27 5.87 -13.33
CA ILE A 3 15.28 6.18 -12.30
C ILE A 3 16.14 4.93 -12.08
N ASP A 4 17.47 5.08 -12.10
CA ASP A 4 18.40 4.01 -11.71
C ASP A 4 18.20 3.73 -10.22
N ILE A 5 18.12 2.43 -9.84
CA ILE A 5 17.94 2.04 -8.44
C ILE A 5 19.10 2.54 -7.57
N PHE A 6 20.30 2.63 -8.13
CA PHE A 6 21.48 3.11 -7.41
C PHE A 6 21.48 4.62 -7.23
N GLU A 7 20.90 5.36 -8.18
CA GLU A 7 20.67 6.80 -8.05
C GLU A 7 19.57 7.07 -7.04
N PHE A 8 18.47 6.30 -7.08
CA PHE A 8 17.35 6.45 -6.14
C PHE A 8 17.74 6.12 -4.70
N ALA A 9 18.55 5.08 -4.49
CA ALA A 9 18.99 4.62 -3.17
C ALA A 9 20.37 5.19 -2.76
N GLY A 10 20.91 6.15 -3.52
CA GLY A 10 22.29 6.62 -3.41
C GLY A 10 22.74 7.04 -2.01
N ASP A 11 21.84 7.65 -1.24
CA ASP A 11 22.15 8.13 0.12
C ASP A 11 22.04 7.02 1.19
N PHE A 12 21.46 5.87 0.85
CA PHE A 12 21.22 4.75 1.77
C PHE A 12 22.18 3.58 1.53
N LEU A 13 22.76 3.48 0.34
CA LEU A 13 23.69 2.43 -0.02
C LEU A 13 25.11 2.94 0.08
N THR A 14 25.97 2.18 0.77
CA THR A 14 27.41 2.40 0.72
C THR A 14 27.97 2.04 -0.67
N GLU A 15 29.18 2.51 -0.99
CA GLU A 15 29.82 2.11 -2.27
C GLU A 15 30.02 0.60 -2.33
N THR A 16 30.36 -0.04 -1.21
CA THR A 16 30.47 -1.51 -1.13
C THR A 16 29.13 -2.19 -1.44
N ASP A 17 28.00 -1.67 -0.91
CA ASP A 17 26.67 -2.23 -1.24
C ASP A 17 26.38 -2.13 -2.74
N LYS A 18 26.68 -0.99 -3.34
CA LYS A 18 26.50 -0.76 -4.79
C LYS A 18 27.35 -1.74 -5.63
N GLU A 19 28.61 -1.95 -5.23
CA GLU A 19 29.50 -2.92 -5.88
C GLU A 19 28.96 -4.34 -5.75
N VAL A 20 28.51 -4.75 -4.56
CA VAL A 20 27.91 -6.07 -4.30
C VAL A 20 26.67 -6.27 -5.17
N PHE A 21 25.74 -5.30 -5.19
CA PHE A 21 24.53 -5.41 -6.02
C PHE A 21 24.86 -5.52 -7.52
N LYS A 22 25.81 -4.73 -8.00
CA LYS A 22 26.28 -4.80 -9.40
C LYS A 22 26.92 -6.16 -9.72
N ALA A 23 27.81 -6.63 -8.84
CA ALA A 23 28.50 -7.92 -9.03
C ALA A 23 27.53 -9.11 -8.98
N ALA A 24 26.51 -9.05 -8.11
CA ALA A 24 25.44 -10.05 -8.01
C ALA A 24 24.40 -9.96 -9.15
N GLY A 25 24.44 -8.91 -9.96
CA GLY A 25 23.47 -8.70 -11.05
C GLY A 25 22.08 -8.29 -10.58
N TRP A 26 21.95 -7.73 -9.37
CA TRP A 26 20.69 -7.28 -8.81
C TRP A 26 20.29 -5.89 -9.33
N GLY A 27 19.03 -5.51 -9.10
CA GLY A 27 18.48 -4.23 -9.56
C GLY A 27 17.86 -4.27 -10.97
N ARG A 28 17.82 -5.46 -11.61
CA ARG A 28 17.16 -5.60 -12.91
C ARG A 28 15.66 -5.35 -12.79
N ARG A 29 15.11 -4.53 -13.67
CA ARG A 29 13.68 -4.26 -13.73
C ARG A 29 12.94 -5.39 -14.43
N ALA A 30 11.86 -5.87 -13.80
CA ALA A 30 10.98 -6.89 -14.38
C ALA A 30 10.01 -6.29 -15.44
N GLY A 31 9.85 -4.96 -15.48
CA GLY A 31 8.88 -4.27 -16.33
C GLY A 31 7.44 -4.50 -15.88
N PHE A 32 6.51 -3.97 -16.68
CA PHE A 32 5.08 -4.24 -16.51
C PHE A 32 4.71 -5.58 -17.16
N GLY A 33 3.60 -6.16 -16.70
CA GLY A 33 2.95 -7.26 -17.41
C GLY A 33 2.03 -6.75 -18.54
N ASP A 34 1.36 -7.68 -19.18
CA ASP A 34 0.39 -7.38 -20.25
C ASP A 34 -0.98 -7.03 -19.70
N ARG A 35 -1.31 -7.53 -18.50
CA ARG A 35 -2.60 -7.36 -17.82
C ARG A 35 -2.40 -6.90 -16.37
N PRO A 36 -1.99 -5.63 -16.18
CA PRO A 36 -1.80 -5.09 -14.83
C PRO A 36 -3.13 -4.84 -14.13
N ALA A 37 -3.15 -5.03 -12.81
CA ALA A 37 -4.18 -4.53 -11.92
C ALA A 37 -3.58 -3.50 -10.95
N ILE A 38 -4.41 -2.60 -10.43
CA ILE A 38 -4.01 -1.61 -9.43
C ILE A 38 -4.40 -2.14 -8.06
N LEU A 39 -3.47 -2.14 -7.12
CA LEU A 39 -3.71 -2.47 -5.72
C LEU A 39 -3.50 -1.23 -4.85
N VAL A 40 -4.59 -0.69 -4.32
CA VAL A 40 -4.61 0.47 -3.42
C VAL A 40 -4.62 -0.04 -1.99
N VAL A 41 -3.48 0.07 -1.31
CA VAL A 41 -3.27 -0.53 0.00
C VAL A 41 -3.53 0.51 1.09
N ASP A 42 -4.60 0.30 1.86
CA ASP A 42 -4.90 0.99 3.13
C ASP A 42 -4.81 2.54 3.06
N VAL A 43 -5.28 3.15 1.98
CA VAL A 43 -5.35 4.62 1.86
C VAL A 43 -6.65 5.08 2.53
N ASN A 44 -6.71 4.89 3.83
CA ASN A 44 -7.83 5.21 4.68
C ASN A 44 -7.49 6.31 5.70
N TYR A 45 -8.47 6.82 6.41
CA TYR A 45 -8.27 7.91 7.37
C TYR A 45 -7.32 7.55 8.51
N ASN A 46 -7.25 6.27 8.92
CA ASN A 46 -6.28 5.82 9.93
C ASN A 46 -4.83 6.07 9.53
N PHE A 47 -4.50 5.90 8.24
CA PHE A 47 -3.13 6.07 7.73
C PHE A 47 -2.89 7.44 7.11
N CYS A 48 -3.93 8.10 6.61
CA CYS A 48 -3.79 9.41 5.97
C CYS A 48 -4.04 10.57 6.94
N GLY A 49 -4.85 10.35 7.99
CA GLY A 49 -5.51 11.46 8.68
C GLY A 49 -6.64 12.02 7.82
N ASP A 50 -7.21 13.12 8.24
CA ASP A 50 -8.36 13.79 7.59
C ASP A 50 -7.95 15.05 6.81
N ARG A 51 -6.68 15.44 6.89
CA ARG A 51 -6.11 16.62 6.22
C ARG A 51 -4.59 16.61 6.22
N SER A 52 -3.99 17.49 5.41
CA SER A 52 -2.56 17.76 5.50
C SER A 52 -2.21 18.52 6.78
N GLU A 53 -1.37 17.92 7.61
CA GLU A 53 -0.84 18.51 8.83
C GLU A 53 0.45 17.79 9.26
N PRO A 54 1.26 18.37 10.17
CA PRO A 54 2.44 17.71 10.69
C PRO A 54 2.08 16.36 11.33
N ILE A 55 2.93 15.35 11.09
CA ILE A 55 2.68 13.97 11.52
C ILE A 55 2.44 13.84 13.03
N LEU A 56 3.18 14.59 13.85
CA LEU A 56 3.03 14.57 15.31
C LEU A 56 1.69 15.16 15.80
N GLU A 57 1.05 16.01 15.00
CA GLU A 57 -0.31 16.47 15.28
C GLU A 57 -1.35 15.46 14.82
N SER A 58 -1.19 14.95 13.60
CA SER A 58 -2.12 13.98 13.04
C SER A 58 -2.22 12.70 13.86
N ILE A 59 -1.08 12.19 14.34
CA ILE A 59 -1.01 10.92 15.11
C ILE A 59 -1.68 11.00 16.49
N LYS A 60 -1.99 12.20 16.99
CA LYS A 60 -2.78 12.36 18.22
C LYS A 60 -4.22 11.89 18.05
N ARG A 61 -4.76 12.04 16.83
CA ARG A 61 -6.14 11.63 16.47
C ARG A 61 -6.16 10.31 15.70
N TRP A 62 -5.26 10.17 14.75
CA TRP A 62 -5.16 9.03 13.84
C TRP A 62 -3.83 8.30 14.09
N ARG A 63 -3.84 7.33 15.00
CA ARG A 63 -2.59 6.75 15.56
C ARG A 63 -1.62 6.15 14.52
N TYR A 64 -2.10 5.81 13.34
CA TYR A 64 -1.26 5.29 12.26
C TYR A 64 -0.93 6.33 11.19
N SER A 65 -1.41 7.56 11.37
CA SER A 65 -1.27 8.59 10.34
C SER A 65 0.19 8.84 9.94
N CYS A 66 0.37 9.01 8.65
CA CYS A 66 1.60 9.45 8.03
C CYS A 66 1.66 10.97 7.85
N GLY A 67 0.62 11.70 8.31
CA GLY A 67 0.58 13.15 8.24
C GLY A 67 0.54 13.71 6.82
N GLY A 68 1.09 14.91 6.65
CA GLY A 68 1.01 15.67 5.39
C GLY A 68 1.55 14.94 4.16
N ILE A 69 2.52 14.04 4.31
CA ILE A 69 3.10 13.33 3.16
C ILE A 69 2.04 12.55 2.36
N ALA A 70 1.01 12.00 3.01
CA ALA A 70 -0.10 11.33 2.35
C ALA A 70 -0.86 12.30 1.45
N TRP A 71 -1.18 13.50 1.97
CA TRP A 71 -2.03 14.50 1.32
C TRP A 71 -1.29 15.33 0.28
N ASP A 72 -0.06 15.75 0.57
CA ASP A 72 0.68 16.68 -0.26
C ASP A 72 1.36 16.00 -1.45
N LYS A 73 1.67 14.71 -1.33
CA LYS A 73 2.43 13.96 -2.33
C LYS A 73 1.66 12.76 -2.88
N SER A 74 1.26 11.83 -2.01
CA SER A 74 0.89 10.49 -2.48
C SER A 74 -0.55 10.41 -2.98
N ILE A 75 -1.53 10.99 -2.29
CA ILE A 75 -2.93 11.02 -2.76
C ILE A 75 -3.05 11.68 -4.15
N PRO A 76 -2.44 12.86 -4.42
CA PRO A 76 -2.44 13.43 -5.76
C PRO A 76 -1.83 12.53 -6.84
N ALA A 77 -0.80 11.77 -6.52
CA ALA A 77 -0.20 10.80 -7.45
C ALA A 77 -1.13 9.60 -7.68
N ILE A 78 -1.73 9.07 -6.61
CA ILE A 78 -2.71 7.97 -6.69
C ILE A 78 -3.92 8.37 -7.54
N ILE A 79 -4.47 9.58 -7.36
CA ILE A 79 -5.57 10.10 -8.19
C ILE A 79 -5.23 10.02 -9.69
N LYS A 80 -4.02 10.44 -10.07
CA LYS A 80 -3.56 10.39 -11.47
C LYS A 80 -3.46 8.94 -11.98
N ILE A 81 -2.94 8.03 -11.15
CA ILE A 81 -2.82 6.60 -11.48
C ILE A 81 -4.21 5.99 -11.66
N LEU A 82 -5.13 6.22 -10.72
CA LEU A 82 -6.49 5.69 -10.78
C LEU A 82 -7.26 6.22 -11.98
N LYS A 83 -7.17 7.51 -12.26
CA LYS A 83 -7.76 8.10 -13.48
C LYS A 83 -7.26 7.37 -14.73
N ARG A 84 -5.95 7.17 -14.84
CA ARG A 84 -5.37 6.48 -16.00
C ARG A 84 -5.74 5.00 -16.06
N ALA A 85 -5.85 4.34 -14.91
CA ALA A 85 -6.30 2.96 -14.83
C ALA A 85 -7.74 2.81 -15.33
N ARG A 86 -8.66 3.70 -14.90
CA ARG A 86 -10.06 3.72 -15.36
C ARG A 86 -10.19 3.98 -16.85
N GLU A 87 -9.45 4.96 -17.39
CA GLU A 87 -9.40 5.21 -18.84
C GLU A 87 -8.99 3.96 -19.64
N LYS A 88 -8.12 3.13 -19.06
CA LYS A 88 -7.64 1.88 -19.67
C LYS A 88 -8.47 0.65 -19.26
N ARG A 89 -9.50 0.83 -18.44
CA ARG A 89 -10.34 -0.25 -17.89
C ARG A 89 -9.54 -1.34 -17.17
N LEU A 90 -8.48 -0.91 -16.46
CA LEU A 90 -7.71 -1.83 -15.63
C LEU A 90 -8.47 -2.14 -14.33
N PRO A 91 -8.40 -3.38 -13.82
CA PRO A 91 -8.96 -3.70 -12.52
C PRO A 91 -8.33 -2.87 -11.41
N ILE A 92 -9.16 -2.37 -10.50
CA ILE A 92 -8.73 -1.63 -9.31
C ILE A 92 -9.22 -2.38 -8.08
N ILE A 93 -8.33 -2.58 -7.13
CA ILE A 93 -8.57 -3.35 -5.91
C ILE A 93 -8.14 -2.49 -4.73
N TYR A 94 -9.05 -2.26 -3.81
CA TYR A 94 -8.78 -1.53 -2.57
C TYR A 94 -8.66 -2.49 -1.40
N THR A 95 -7.79 -2.16 -0.45
CA THR A 95 -7.75 -2.84 0.84
C THR A 95 -7.96 -1.87 1.99
N THR A 96 -8.57 -2.38 3.05
CA THR A 96 -8.63 -1.74 4.36
C THR A 96 -8.54 -2.80 5.44
N ASN A 97 -8.41 -2.37 6.70
CA ASN A 97 -8.20 -3.30 7.81
C ASN A 97 -9.18 -3.06 8.98
N PRO A 98 -10.49 -3.26 8.77
CA PRO A 98 -11.45 -3.21 9.88
C PRO A 98 -11.15 -4.32 10.88
N ARG A 99 -11.48 -4.08 12.14
CA ARG A 99 -11.19 -5.01 13.23
C ARG A 99 -12.42 -5.31 14.05
N ARG A 100 -12.42 -6.47 14.67
CA ARG A 100 -13.42 -6.81 15.67
C ARG A 100 -13.26 -5.92 16.89
N GLN A 101 -14.39 -5.59 17.50
CA GLN A 101 -14.43 -4.77 18.72
C GLN A 101 -13.69 -5.41 19.90
N ASP A 102 -13.69 -6.76 19.96
CA ASP A 102 -12.98 -7.53 21.00
C ASP A 102 -11.47 -7.68 20.73
N GLY A 103 -11.00 -7.27 19.54
CA GLY A 103 -9.60 -7.34 19.15
C GLY A 103 -9.03 -8.74 18.91
N PHE A 104 -9.88 -9.78 18.95
CA PHE A 104 -9.42 -11.17 18.82
C PHE A 104 -8.66 -11.46 17.50
N ASP A 105 -9.09 -10.82 16.40
CA ASP A 105 -8.51 -10.98 15.07
C ASP A 105 -7.11 -10.35 14.92
N LEU A 106 -6.71 -9.52 15.86
CA LEU A 106 -5.41 -8.87 15.89
C LEU A 106 -4.28 -9.81 16.31
N GLY A 107 -4.57 -10.75 17.19
CA GLY A 107 -3.59 -11.71 17.69
C GLY A 107 -2.37 -11.02 18.31
N ILE A 108 -1.17 -11.56 18.05
CA ILE A 108 0.09 -11.03 18.61
C ILE A 108 0.46 -9.62 18.09
N TRP A 109 -0.24 -9.12 17.10
CA TRP A 109 -0.05 -7.75 16.60
C TRP A 109 -0.29 -6.71 17.70
N THR A 110 -1.14 -7.03 18.68
CA THR A 110 -1.39 -6.21 19.88
C THR A 110 -0.13 -5.89 20.68
N LEU A 111 0.88 -6.73 20.59
CA LEU A 111 2.13 -6.56 21.32
C LEU A 111 3.05 -5.47 20.72
N LYS A 112 2.74 -4.98 19.51
CA LYS A 112 3.59 -4.00 18.81
C LYS A 112 3.37 -2.55 19.25
N SER A 113 2.26 -2.25 19.92
CA SER A 113 1.95 -0.87 20.31
C SER A 113 1.10 -0.84 21.57
N HIS A 114 1.49 -0.02 22.53
CA HIS A 114 0.69 0.22 23.74
C HIS A 114 -0.60 1.02 23.47
N ARG A 115 -0.66 1.72 22.34
CA ARG A 115 -1.87 2.43 21.86
C ARG A 115 -2.83 1.54 21.07
N PHE A 116 -2.64 0.24 21.19
CA PHE A 116 -3.40 -0.72 20.41
C PHE A 116 -4.92 -0.71 20.73
N LYS A 117 -5.27 -0.30 21.94
CA LYS A 117 -6.66 -0.18 22.39
C LYS A 117 -7.38 1.09 21.90
N ASP A 118 -6.68 1.98 21.19
CA ASP A 118 -7.32 3.14 20.57
C ASP A 118 -8.33 2.62 19.52
N GLU A 119 -9.54 3.15 19.55
CA GLU A 119 -10.70 2.62 18.80
C GLU A 119 -10.74 3.00 17.32
N VAL A 120 -9.72 3.71 16.82
CA VAL A 120 -9.70 4.31 15.49
C VAL A 120 -9.77 3.32 14.32
N ASP A 121 -9.50 2.04 14.54
CA ASP A 121 -9.54 0.97 13.53
C ASP A 121 -10.57 -0.14 13.82
N ILE A 122 -11.54 0.12 14.66
CA ILE A 122 -12.67 -0.78 14.90
C ILE A 122 -13.61 -0.76 13.69
N LYS A 123 -14.10 -1.93 13.28
CA LYS A 123 -15.03 -2.04 12.15
C LYS A 123 -16.25 -1.14 12.36
N GLY A 124 -16.58 -0.37 11.33
CA GLY A 124 -17.63 0.66 11.37
C GLY A 124 -17.14 2.04 11.83
N HIS A 125 -15.86 2.14 12.21
CA HIS A 125 -15.27 3.44 12.51
C HIS A 125 -14.82 4.15 11.23
N ILE A 126 -14.98 5.46 11.14
CA ILE A 126 -14.60 6.28 9.97
C ILE A 126 -13.11 6.12 9.62
N GLY A 127 -12.25 5.76 10.57
CA GLY A 127 -10.83 5.53 10.35
C GLY A 127 -10.52 4.47 9.29
N ASN A 128 -11.37 3.47 9.13
CA ASN A 128 -11.20 2.41 8.14
C ASN A 128 -11.82 2.72 6.76
N GLU A 129 -12.47 3.86 6.61
CA GLU A 129 -12.99 4.30 5.33
C GLU A 129 -11.85 4.81 4.44
N ILE A 130 -11.90 4.46 3.15
CA ILE A 130 -10.99 5.04 2.15
C ILE A 130 -11.24 6.54 2.07
N VAL A 131 -10.17 7.32 1.96
CA VAL A 131 -10.30 8.77 1.85
C VAL A 131 -11.13 9.15 0.63
N LYS A 132 -12.04 10.12 0.78
CA LYS A 132 -13.05 10.48 -0.22
C LYS A 132 -12.48 10.86 -1.59
N GLU A 133 -11.24 11.37 -1.61
CA GLU A 133 -10.55 11.83 -2.82
C GLU A 133 -10.24 10.70 -3.81
N ILE A 134 -10.22 9.46 -3.31
CA ILE A 134 -9.99 8.25 -4.11
C ILE A 134 -11.02 7.16 -3.78
N ALA A 135 -12.23 7.56 -3.40
CA ALA A 135 -13.28 6.60 -3.05
C ALA A 135 -13.46 5.53 -4.14
N PRO A 136 -13.67 4.25 -3.76
CA PRO A 136 -13.95 3.19 -4.71
C PRO A 136 -15.21 3.47 -5.53
N GLU A 137 -15.20 3.07 -6.80
CA GLU A 137 -16.38 3.02 -7.66
C GLU A 137 -17.05 1.63 -7.57
N GLU A 138 -18.29 1.51 -8.00
CA GLU A 138 -19.07 0.25 -7.93
C GLU A 138 -18.36 -0.92 -8.62
N SER A 139 -17.59 -0.66 -9.67
CA SER A 139 -16.82 -1.65 -10.40
C SER A 139 -15.53 -2.09 -9.74
N ASP A 140 -15.07 -1.37 -8.70
CA ASP A 140 -13.82 -1.65 -8.02
C ASP A 140 -13.99 -2.78 -7.00
N LEU A 141 -12.96 -3.58 -6.82
CA LEU A 141 -12.97 -4.59 -5.77
C LEU A 141 -12.54 -4.00 -4.43
N PHE A 142 -13.19 -4.46 -3.37
CA PHE A 142 -12.89 -4.05 -2.01
C PHE A 142 -12.60 -5.26 -1.14
N ILE A 143 -11.43 -5.30 -0.51
CA ILE A 143 -10.96 -6.41 0.31
C ILE A 143 -10.67 -5.91 1.72
N GLU A 144 -11.34 -6.50 2.70
CA GLU A 144 -10.98 -6.35 4.10
C GLU A 144 -9.88 -7.35 4.47
N LYS A 145 -8.77 -6.87 5.02
CA LYS A 145 -7.66 -7.71 5.45
C LYS A 145 -7.32 -7.50 6.93
N LEU A 146 -6.87 -8.53 7.59
CA LEU A 146 -6.52 -8.52 9.02
C LEU A 146 -5.02 -8.54 9.27
N LYS A 147 -4.22 -8.73 8.24
CA LYS A 147 -2.75 -8.81 8.32
C LYS A 147 -2.11 -7.83 7.34
N PRO A 148 -0.80 -7.55 7.45
CA PRO A 148 -0.14 -6.55 6.59
C PRO A 148 -0.30 -6.84 5.10
N SER A 149 -0.05 -8.05 4.67
CA SER A 149 -0.19 -8.42 3.27
C SER A 149 -1.65 -8.45 2.82
N ALA A 150 -1.90 -7.93 1.62
CA ALA A 150 -3.19 -8.02 0.95
C ALA A 150 -3.52 -9.45 0.48
N PHE A 151 -2.55 -10.35 0.48
CA PHE A 151 -2.73 -11.75 0.05
C PHE A 151 -3.07 -12.67 1.22
N PHE A 152 -2.46 -12.43 2.39
CA PHE A 152 -2.58 -13.36 3.51
C PHE A 152 -3.98 -13.39 4.09
N GLY A 153 -4.66 -14.53 3.96
CA GLY A 153 -6.00 -14.75 4.50
C GLY A 153 -7.11 -13.98 3.78
N THR A 154 -6.88 -13.59 2.51
CA THR A 154 -7.85 -12.89 1.67
C THR A 154 -8.10 -13.65 0.36
N PRO A 155 -9.19 -13.34 -0.38
CA PRO A 155 -9.43 -13.94 -1.69
C PRO A 155 -8.67 -13.26 -2.83
N LEU A 156 -7.68 -12.35 -2.55
CA LEU A 156 -7.04 -11.54 -3.59
C LEU A 156 -6.46 -12.39 -4.73
N MET A 157 -5.74 -13.46 -4.40
CA MET A 157 -5.14 -14.31 -5.44
C MET A 157 -6.20 -14.95 -6.35
N SER A 158 -7.33 -15.37 -5.79
CA SER A 158 -8.44 -15.90 -6.57
C SER A 158 -9.02 -14.86 -7.54
N HIS A 159 -9.19 -13.62 -7.08
CA HIS A 159 -9.64 -12.52 -7.93
C HIS A 159 -8.64 -12.20 -9.05
N LEU A 160 -7.34 -12.13 -8.74
CA LEU A 160 -6.30 -11.89 -9.75
C LEU A 160 -6.29 -12.98 -10.84
N ASN A 161 -6.45 -14.23 -10.44
CA ASN A 161 -6.58 -15.35 -11.38
C ASN A 161 -7.80 -15.22 -12.29
N MET A 162 -8.97 -14.87 -11.73
CA MET A 162 -10.19 -14.65 -12.53
C MET A 162 -10.04 -13.51 -13.52
N MET A 163 -9.36 -12.43 -13.11
CA MET A 163 -9.04 -11.28 -13.98
C MET A 163 -7.92 -11.58 -14.96
N LYS A 164 -7.23 -12.71 -14.81
CA LYS A 164 -6.00 -13.05 -15.54
C LYS A 164 -4.94 -11.97 -15.41
N ALA A 165 -4.87 -11.31 -14.26
CA ALA A 165 -3.86 -10.31 -13.99
C ALA A 165 -2.49 -10.97 -13.81
N ASP A 166 -1.47 -10.45 -14.48
CA ASP A 166 -0.09 -10.95 -14.47
C ASP A 166 0.88 -10.01 -13.76
N SER A 167 0.37 -8.87 -13.35
CA SER A 167 1.17 -7.85 -12.67
C SER A 167 0.31 -6.94 -11.80
N LEU A 168 0.93 -6.35 -10.79
CA LEU A 168 0.34 -5.38 -9.88
C LEU A 168 1.10 -4.07 -9.89
N ILE A 169 0.36 -2.97 -9.97
CA ILE A 169 0.85 -1.65 -9.61
C ILE A 169 0.34 -1.37 -8.20
N ILE A 170 1.24 -1.37 -7.22
CA ILE A 170 0.88 -1.23 -5.80
C ILE A 170 1.11 0.22 -5.36
N VAL A 171 0.08 0.83 -4.80
CA VAL A 171 0.09 2.19 -4.23
C VAL A 171 -0.47 2.17 -2.81
N GLY A 172 -0.22 3.21 -2.03
CA GLY A 172 -0.80 3.38 -0.69
C GLY A 172 0.20 3.23 0.45
N SER A 173 -0.26 2.69 1.58
CA SER A 173 0.47 2.71 2.85
C SER A 173 0.54 1.34 3.55
N THR A 174 1.47 1.18 4.46
CA THR A 174 2.72 1.91 4.62
C THR A 174 3.80 1.23 3.81
N THR A 175 4.72 2.00 3.25
CA THR A 175 5.77 1.49 2.36
C THR A 175 6.53 0.33 3.01
N SER A 176 7.00 0.49 4.24
CA SER A 176 7.74 -0.54 4.99
C SER A 176 6.88 -1.69 5.53
N GLY A 177 5.56 -1.51 5.57
CA GLY A 177 4.59 -2.44 6.15
C GLY A 177 3.76 -3.17 5.11
N CYS A 178 2.50 -2.73 4.94
CA CYS A 178 1.51 -3.44 4.12
C CYS A 178 1.88 -3.46 2.62
N VAL A 179 2.47 -2.39 2.10
CA VAL A 179 2.95 -2.32 0.71
C VAL A 179 4.07 -3.34 0.50
N ARG A 180 5.11 -3.31 1.35
CA ARG A 180 6.22 -4.28 1.29
C ARG A 180 5.73 -5.72 1.43
N ALA A 181 4.88 -6.01 2.41
CA ALA A 181 4.37 -7.37 2.64
C ALA A 181 3.59 -7.88 1.42
N SER A 182 2.72 -7.05 0.84
CA SER A 182 1.96 -7.40 -0.35
C SER A 182 2.85 -7.59 -1.58
N ALA A 183 3.90 -6.79 -1.72
CA ALA A 183 4.85 -6.93 -2.83
C ALA A 183 5.65 -8.24 -2.75
N VAL A 184 6.08 -8.63 -1.55
CA VAL A 184 6.81 -9.88 -1.32
C VAL A 184 5.92 -11.10 -1.62
N ASP A 185 4.66 -11.06 -1.16
CA ASP A 185 3.73 -12.16 -1.43
C ASP A 185 3.34 -12.21 -2.93
N ALA A 186 3.13 -11.07 -3.59
CA ALA A 186 2.88 -11.04 -5.03
C ALA A 186 4.02 -11.69 -5.81
N LEU A 187 5.27 -11.34 -5.49
CA LEU A 187 6.45 -11.96 -6.09
C LEU A 187 6.49 -13.47 -5.83
N SER A 188 6.10 -13.92 -4.63
CA SER A 188 6.04 -15.34 -4.26
C SER A 188 4.96 -16.12 -5.02
N TYR A 189 4.00 -15.43 -5.63
CA TYR A 189 2.99 -15.98 -6.55
C TYR A 189 3.33 -15.73 -8.03
N ASP A 190 4.57 -15.38 -8.37
CA ASP A 190 5.03 -15.07 -9.72
C ASP A 190 4.31 -13.90 -10.41
N ILE A 191 3.74 -12.98 -9.62
CA ILE A 191 3.11 -11.75 -10.11
C ILE A 191 4.16 -10.65 -10.13
N LYS A 192 4.36 -10.01 -11.29
CA LYS A 192 5.25 -8.86 -11.41
C LYS A 192 4.73 -7.69 -10.59
N VAL A 193 5.61 -6.97 -9.92
CA VAL A 193 5.24 -5.82 -9.07
C VAL A 193 5.94 -4.56 -9.55
N THR A 194 5.16 -3.50 -9.63
CA THR A 194 5.64 -2.13 -9.81
C THR A 194 5.13 -1.26 -8.66
N ILE A 195 6.02 -0.52 -8.02
CA ILE A 195 5.68 0.40 -6.93
C ILE A 195 6.15 1.79 -7.35
N PRO A 196 5.23 2.68 -7.81
CA PRO A 196 5.58 4.06 -8.07
C PRO A 196 5.87 4.77 -6.75
N HIS A 197 7.07 5.31 -6.58
CA HIS A 197 7.52 5.91 -5.32
C HIS A 197 6.69 7.13 -4.90
N GLU A 198 6.09 7.82 -5.87
CA GLU A 198 5.18 8.94 -5.60
C GLU A 198 3.83 8.49 -5.04
N GLY A 199 3.43 7.26 -5.36
CA GLY A 199 2.14 6.67 -4.98
C GLY A 199 2.16 5.92 -3.65
N VAL A 200 3.31 5.84 -2.96
CA VAL A 200 3.42 5.17 -1.66
C VAL A 200 3.94 6.12 -0.59
N PHE A 201 3.55 5.86 0.66
CA PHE A 201 3.93 6.70 1.79
C PHE A 201 4.10 5.91 3.08
N ASP A 202 4.87 6.51 4.00
CA ASP A 202 5.15 5.99 5.35
C ASP A 202 5.36 7.13 6.34
N ARG A 203 5.62 6.78 7.60
CA ARG A 203 5.92 7.72 8.70
C ARG A 203 7.38 8.12 8.69
#